data_34a8ca77dd23cfd9ee15aa073db4177b
#
_entry.id   34a8ca77dd23cfd9ee15aa073db4177b
#
_cell.length_a   1.000
_cell.length_b   1.000
_cell.length_c   1.000
_cell.angle_alpha   90.00
_cell.angle_beta   90.00
_cell.angle_gamma   90.00
#
_symmetry.space_group_name_H-M   'P 1'
#
loop_
_entity.id
_entity.type
_entity.pdbx_description
1 polymer ?
#
loop_
_entity_poly.entity_id
_entity_poly.type
_entity_poly.pdbx_seq_one_letter_code
_entity_poly.pdbx_strand_id
1 'polypeptide(L)'
;EVNDDDLKFYMGDVKNTRAFFPHPGNSFPGSFLWPTNGFFLEGILYIVCQSMDIDDTGFWTMSGTLLIEITNPDDNPNNWIKNYYDFNTKPWVGDSFQRQFHSAIFLKDPYIFFKGFNLENGIKKATLSRISMEKFKKFKSSKYLEHLIESNGKDQWSSTDSELKYLYEPGNTESSIQYLQDFGIYVSTTYNALDQNILITYADNLEGPWSNPKIVYKNPILVCP
;
A
#
# COMPACT_ATOMS: atom_id res chain seq x y z
N GLU A 1 -15.41 -0.31 23.43
CA GLU A 1 -16.10 0.90 22.90
C GLU A 1 -15.12 2.06 22.99
N VAL A 2 -14.85 2.73 21.86
CA VAL A 2 -14.05 3.95 21.82
C VAL A 2 -15.04 5.09 22.09
N ASN A 3 -14.82 5.84 23.18
CA ASN A 3 -15.59 7.03 23.45
C ASN A 3 -15.20 8.15 22.49
N ASP A 4 -16.15 8.95 22.03
CA ASP A 4 -15.90 10.12 21.16
C ASP A 4 -14.89 11.10 21.80
N ASP A 5 -14.81 11.15 23.12
CA ASP A 5 -13.83 11.96 23.87
C ASP A 5 -12.39 11.45 23.75
N ASP A 6 -12.16 10.20 23.30
CA ASP A 6 -10.85 9.62 23.08
C ASP A 6 -10.28 9.92 21.70
N LEU A 7 -11.11 10.47 20.79
CA LEU A 7 -10.70 10.83 19.43
C LEU A 7 -9.98 12.20 19.46
N LYS A 8 -8.70 12.18 19.11
CA LYS A 8 -7.89 13.40 18.94
C LYS A 8 -7.65 13.67 17.45
N PHE A 9 -8.04 14.84 17.01
CA PHE A 9 -7.81 15.28 15.64
C PHE A 9 -6.57 16.18 15.58
N TYR A 10 -5.60 15.80 14.74
CA TYR A 10 -4.35 16.54 14.54
C TYR A 10 -4.39 17.31 13.21
N MET A 11 -5.24 18.33 13.14
CA MET A 11 -5.47 19.10 11.92
C MET A 11 -4.78 20.48 11.89
N GLY A 12 -3.87 20.73 12.83
CA GLY A 12 -3.24 22.04 12.98
C GLY A 12 -4.19 23.10 13.57
N ASP A 13 -3.99 24.37 13.21
CA ASP A 13 -4.87 25.46 13.62
C ASP A 13 -6.22 25.37 12.90
N VAL A 14 -7.33 25.49 13.64
CA VAL A 14 -8.72 25.44 13.11
C VAL A 14 -8.93 26.46 11.99
N LYS A 15 -8.21 27.60 11.99
CA LYS A 15 -8.29 28.63 10.95
C LYS A 15 -7.41 28.33 9.74
N ASN A 16 -6.41 27.48 9.89
CA ASN A 16 -5.47 27.06 8.83
C ASN A 16 -5.24 25.58 8.90
N THR A 17 -6.27 24.81 8.55
CA THR A 17 -6.17 23.34 8.48
C THR A 17 -5.06 22.94 7.53
N ARG A 18 -4.09 22.18 8.04
CA ARG A 18 -2.96 21.67 7.26
C ARG A 18 -3.05 20.17 7.16
N ALA A 19 -2.57 19.62 6.06
CA ALA A 19 -2.37 18.18 5.95
C ALA A 19 -1.42 17.71 7.06
N PHE A 20 -1.79 16.62 7.73
CA PHE A 20 -0.98 16.05 8.81
C PHE A 20 0.40 15.57 8.29
N PHE A 21 0.41 15.04 7.07
CA PHE A 21 1.63 14.77 6.30
C PHE A 21 1.70 15.74 5.10
N PRO A 22 2.29 16.93 5.27
CA PRO A 22 2.45 17.86 4.17
C PRO A 22 3.43 17.28 3.14
N HIS A 23 3.20 17.60 1.88
CA HIS A 23 4.16 17.24 0.82
C HIS A 23 5.49 17.96 1.08
N PRO A 24 6.65 17.25 0.98
CA PRO A 24 7.95 17.81 1.36
C PRO A 24 8.51 18.85 0.38
N GLY A 25 7.84 19.11 -0.72
CA GLY A 25 8.21 20.16 -1.69
C GLY A 25 8.75 19.63 -3.01
N ASN A 26 9.24 20.53 -3.85
CA ASN A 26 9.52 20.29 -5.27
C ASN A 26 10.65 19.31 -5.59
N SER A 27 11.40 18.84 -4.60
CA SER A 27 12.40 17.77 -4.80
C SER A 27 11.80 16.36 -4.89
N PHE A 28 10.51 16.25 -4.63
CA PHE A 28 9.75 14.99 -4.69
C PHE A 28 8.64 15.09 -5.73
N PRO A 29 8.24 13.97 -6.34
CA PRO A 29 7.14 13.97 -7.31
C PRO A 29 5.81 14.30 -6.63
N GLY A 30 4.90 14.94 -7.37
CA GLY A 30 3.54 15.25 -6.92
C GLY A 30 3.43 16.53 -6.11
N SER A 31 2.22 16.82 -5.65
CA SER A 31 1.88 18.06 -4.91
C SER A 31 1.19 17.79 -3.56
N PHE A 32 0.61 16.62 -3.35
CA PHE A 32 0.04 16.21 -2.05
C PHE A 32 0.22 14.71 -1.79
N LEU A 33 0.09 14.31 -0.52
CA LEU A 33 0.30 12.94 -0.09
C LEU A 33 -1.02 12.27 0.28
N TRP A 34 -1.18 11.04 -0.19
CA TRP A 34 -2.27 10.15 0.19
C TRP A 34 -1.70 8.93 0.93
N PRO A 35 -1.75 8.90 2.27
CA PRO A 35 -1.27 7.75 3.04
C PRO A 35 -2.05 6.48 2.69
N THR A 36 -1.33 5.39 2.47
CA THR A 36 -1.93 4.10 2.11
C THR A 36 -1.78 3.07 3.21
N ASN A 37 -0.56 2.83 3.65
CA ASN A 37 -0.23 1.84 4.66
C ASN A 37 0.91 2.31 5.56
N GLY A 38 0.99 1.72 6.76
CA GLY A 38 2.10 1.93 7.66
C GLY A 38 2.52 0.63 8.37
N PHE A 39 3.75 0.61 8.85
CA PHE A 39 4.29 -0.49 9.63
C PHE A 39 5.36 -0.02 10.61
N PHE A 40 5.52 -0.78 11.70
CA PHE A 40 6.59 -0.57 12.66
C PHE A 40 7.76 -1.52 12.38
N LEU A 41 8.97 -0.99 12.42
CA LEU A 41 10.19 -1.78 12.34
C LEU A 41 11.22 -1.20 13.32
N GLU A 42 11.60 -1.97 14.33
CA GLU A 42 12.61 -1.61 15.32
C GLU A 42 12.38 -0.23 15.98
N GLY A 43 11.14 0.03 16.39
CA GLY A 43 10.77 1.28 17.09
C GLY A 43 10.54 2.49 16.17
N ILE A 44 10.67 2.33 14.88
CA ILE A 44 10.44 3.37 13.87
C ILE A 44 9.10 3.09 13.17
N LEU A 45 8.26 4.10 13.04
CA LEU A 45 7.04 4.03 12.24
C LEU A 45 7.33 4.48 10.81
N TYR A 46 7.03 3.62 9.87
CA TYR A 46 7.07 3.92 8.44
C TYR A 46 5.66 4.04 7.88
N ILE A 47 5.43 5.09 7.08
CA ILE A 47 4.16 5.32 6.38
C ILE A 47 4.47 5.42 4.89
N VAL A 48 3.79 4.61 4.09
CA VAL A 48 3.87 4.68 2.63
C VAL A 48 2.72 5.54 2.13
N CYS A 49 3.05 6.50 1.29
CA CYS A 49 2.11 7.44 0.70
C CYS A 49 2.16 7.38 -0.82
N GLN A 50 1.00 7.46 -1.46
CA GLN A 50 0.93 7.87 -2.85
C GLN A 50 1.21 9.37 -2.92
N SER A 51 2.09 9.78 -3.83
CA SER A 51 2.27 11.17 -4.17
C SER A 51 1.39 11.49 -5.36
N MET A 52 0.51 12.45 -5.18
CA MET A 52 -0.60 12.72 -6.09
C MET A 52 -0.49 14.12 -6.66
N ASP A 53 -0.99 14.28 -7.87
CA ASP A 53 -1.25 15.56 -8.52
C ASP A 53 -2.72 15.65 -8.95
N ILE A 54 -3.12 16.85 -9.31
CA ILE A 54 -4.39 17.11 -10.01
C ILE A 54 -4.00 17.62 -11.40
N ASP A 55 -4.46 16.92 -12.43
CA ASP A 55 -4.24 17.32 -13.81
C ASP A 55 -5.12 18.51 -14.22
N ASP A 56 -4.90 19.05 -15.42
CA ASP A 56 -5.64 20.19 -15.96
C ASP A 56 -7.16 19.95 -16.12
N THR A 57 -7.60 18.69 -16.05
CA THR A 57 -9.01 18.32 -16.09
C THR A 57 -9.64 18.21 -14.70
N GLY A 58 -8.83 18.38 -13.64
CA GLY A 58 -9.24 18.19 -12.24
C GLY A 58 -9.21 16.71 -11.79
N PHE A 59 -8.66 15.82 -12.59
CA PHE A 59 -8.51 14.41 -12.24
C PHE A 59 -7.25 14.19 -11.41
N TRP A 60 -7.34 13.29 -10.46
CA TRP A 60 -6.21 12.90 -9.61
C TRP A 60 -5.32 11.91 -10.35
N THR A 61 -4.03 12.23 -10.40
CA THR A 61 -3.00 11.38 -10.99
C THR A 61 -1.94 11.03 -9.95
N MET A 62 -1.40 9.82 -10.01
CA MET A 62 -0.34 9.40 -9.11
C MET A 62 1.01 9.67 -9.76
N SER A 63 1.82 10.52 -9.13
CA SER A 63 3.13 10.94 -9.62
C SER A 63 4.29 10.12 -9.04
N GLY A 64 4.03 9.37 -7.95
CA GLY A 64 5.06 8.54 -7.33
C GLY A 64 4.63 7.94 -6.00
N THR A 65 5.60 7.38 -5.30
CA THR A 65 5.42 6.81 -3.95
C THR A 65 6.47 7.39 -3.03
N LEU A 66 6.05 7.95 -1.91
CA LEU A 66 6.92 8.44 -0.84
C LEU A 66 6.85 7.53 0.38
N LEU A 67 7.97 7.41 1.06
CA LEU A 67 8.06 6.79 2.37
C LEU A 67 8.32 7.88 3.41
N ILE A 68 7.51 7.91 4.46
CA ILE A 68 7.72 8.76 5.63
C ILE A 68 8.26 7.89 6.74
N GLU A 69 9.42 8.25 7.29
CA GLU A 69 10.02 7.64 8.46
C GLU A 69 9.79 8.54 9.67
N ILE A 70 9.18 8.01 10.71
CA ILE A 70 8.92 8.71 11.98
C ILE A 70 9.78 8.06 13.04
N THR A 71 10.80 8.79 13.52
CA THR A 71 11.83 8.26 14.41
C THR A 71 11.47 8.32 15.89
N ASN A 72 10.43 9.05 16.25
CA ASN A 72 9.89 9.21 17.61
C ASN A 72 8.38 8.97 17.66
N PRO A 73 7.88 7.79 17.25
CA PRO A 73 6.44 7.53 17.08
C PRO A 73 5.65 7.54 18.40
N ASP A 74 6.32 7.36 19.54
CA ASP A 74 5.70 7.38 20.88
C ASP A 74 5.42 8.80 21.38
N ASP A 75 5.99 9.83 20.75
CA ASP A 75 5.74 11.22 21.08
C ASP A 75 4.37 11.68 20.60
N ASN A 76 3.92 12.83 21.11
CA ASN A 76 2.74 13.48 20.56
C ASN A 76 2.90 13.67 19.03
N PRO A 77 1.93 13.26 18.22
CA PRO A 77 2.05 13.32 16.76
C PRO A 77 2.42 14.70 16.17
N ASN A 78 2.08 15.80 16.84
CA ASN A 78 2.51 17.14 16.46
C ASN A 78 4.03 17.34 16.58
N ASN A 79 4.70 16.53 17.38
CA ASN A 79 6.15 16.58 17.62
C ASN A 79 6.91 15.50 16.84
N TRP A 80 6.25 14.75 15.97
CA TRP A 80 6.91 13.70 15.20
C TRP A 80 8.00 14.25 14.29
N ILE A 81 9.18 13.65 14.38
CA ILE A 81 10.30 13.89 13.49
C ILE A 81 10.08 13.05 12.23
N LYS A 82 9.87 13.69 11.11
CA LYS A 82 9.49 13.08 9.84
C LYS A 82 10.62 13.23 8.83
N ASN A 83 11.13 12.11 8.33
CA ASN A 83 12.07 12.06 7.22
C ASN A 83 11.34 11.50 5.99
N TYR A 84 11.54 12.11 4.82
CA TYR A 84 10.87 11.73 3.58
C TYR A 84 11.87 11.12 2.62
N TYR A 85 11.46 10.02 1.97
CA TYR A 85 12.26 9.34 0.97
C TYR A 85 11.43 9.11 -0.28
N ASP A 86 12.04 9.32 -1.45
CA ASP A 86 11.47 8.85 -2.71
C ASP A 86 11.58 7.33 -2.76
N PHE A 87 10.46 6.64 -2.56
CA PHE A 87 10.39 5.19 -2.57
C PHE A 87 10.24 4.63 -3.98
N ASN A 88 9.93 5.47 -4.94
CA ASN A 88 9.73 5.10 -6.33
C ASN A 88 10.96 5.40 -7.17
N THR A 89 11.54 4.39 -7.81
CA THR A 89 12.76 4.52 -8.61
C THR A 89 12.53 4.60 -10.11
N LYS A 90 11.31 4.40 -10.56
CA LYS A 90 10.95 4.54 -11.97
C LYS A 90 9.98 5.71 -12.08
N PRO A 91 10.26 6.70 -12.95
CA PRO A 91 9.21 7.63 -13.31
C PRO A 91 8.06 6.78 -13.88
N TRP A 92 6.89 6.94 -13.33
CA TRP A 92 5.67 6.33 -13.85
C TRP A 92 5.40 6.99 -15.21
N VAL A 93 5.97 6.41 -16.26
CA VAL A 93 5.69 6.84 -17.63
C VAL A 93 4.44 6.12 -18.07
N GLY A 94 3.36 6.87 -18.19
CA GLY A 94 2.06 6.35 -18.57
C GLY A 94 1.13 6.15 -17.38
N ASP A 95 -0.07 5.74 -17.66
CA ASP A 95 -1.19 5.60 -16.74
C ASP A 95 -0.79 5.05 -15.37
N SER A 96 -0.70 5.93 -14.38
CA SER A 96 -0.19 5.66 -13.03
C SER A 96 -1.03 4.65 -12.24
N PHE A 97 -2.21 4.30 -12.75
CA PHE A 97 -3.07 3.27 -12.19
C PHE A 97 -2.78 1.87 -12.72
N GLN A 98 -1.79 1.68 -13.60
CA GLN A 98 -1.47 0.37 -14.14
C GLN A 98 -0.80 -0.56 -13.14
N ARG A 99 0.01 -0.02 -12.22
CA ARG A 99 0.74 -0.82 -11.24
C ARG A 99 0.93 -0.10 -9.92
N GLN A 100 0.78 -0.82 -8.83
CA GLN A 100 1.07 -0.36 -7.47
C GLN A 100 1.66 -1.49 -6.64
N PHE A 101 2.61 -1.18 -5.74
CA PHE A 101 3.28 -2.21 -4.92
C PHE A 101 2.84 -2.22 -3.45
N HIS A 102 2.02 -1.30 -2.98
CA HIS A 102 1.79 -1.04 -1.56
C HIS A 102 0.31 -0.94 -1.17
N SER A 103 -0.53 -1.75 -1.79
CA SER A 103 -1.95 -1.86 -1.38
C SER A 103 -2.10 -2.45 0.03
N ALA A 104 -1.19 -3.34 0.44
CA ALA A 104 -1.05 -3.81 1.80
C ALA A 104 0.41 -4.16 2.10
N ILE A 105 0.81 -4.05 3.38
CA ILE A 105 2.16 -4.35 3.83
C ILE A 105 2.08 -5.39 4.94
N PHE A 106 2.97 -6.39 4.90
CA PHE A 106 3.06 -7.45 5.88
C PHE A 106 4.51 -7.72 6.28
N LEU A 107 4.78 -7.79 7.58
CA LEU A 107 6.09 -8.07 8.13
C LEU A 107 6.20 -9.56 8.47
N LYS A 108 7.18 -10.24 7.90
CA LYS A 108 7.54 -11.62 8.21
C LYS A 108 9.06 -11.76 8.08
N ASP A 109 9.74 -11.88 9.20
CA ASP A 109 11.21 -11.97 9.25
C ASP A 109 11.75 -13.00 8.23
N PRO A 110 12.80 -12.67 7.50
CA PRO A 110 13.59 -11.42 7.49
C PRO A 110 13.11 -10.39 6.46
N TYR A 111 11.86 -10.44 6.00
CA TYR A 111 11.35 -9.64 4.90
C TYR A 111 10.19 -8.72 5.30
N ILE A 112 10.06 -7.62 4.57
CA ILE A 112 8.87 -6.80 4.45
C ILE A 112 8.22 -7.17 3.11
N PHE A 113 6.97 -7.61 3.16
CA PHE A 113 6.17 -7.97 1.99
C PHE A 113 5.23 -6.84 1.63
N PHE A 114 5.12 -6.58 0.35
CA PHE A 114 4.26 -5.58 -0.26
C PHE A 114 3.29 -6.27 -1.21
N LYS A 115 2.02 -6.30 -0.85
CA LYS A 115 0.96 -6.69 -1.77
C LYS A 115 0.58 -5.47 -2.59
N GLY A 116 0.56 -5.64 -3.88
CA GLY A 116 0.16 -4.61 -4.83
C GLY A 116 -0.79 -5.15 -5.88
N PHE A 117 -0.85 -4.45 -7.00
CA PHE A 117 -1.56 -4.92 -8.18
C PHE A 117 -0.82 -4.53 -9.47
N ASN A 118 -1.16 -5.24 -10.53
CA ASN A 118 -0.87 -4.88 -11.91
C ASN A 118 -2.19 -4.87 -12.69
N LEU A 119 -2.42 -3.81 -13.49
CA LEU A 119 -3.59 -3.72 -14.37
C LEU A 119 -3.29 -4.46 -15.66
N GLU A 120 -4.08 -5.46 -15.97
CA GLU A 120 -3.96 -6.23 -17.19
C GLU A 120 -5.35 -6.43 -17.79
N ASN A 121 -5.54 -6.02 -19.04
CA ASN A 121 -6.84 -6.10 -19.74
C ASN A 121 -8.00 -5.46 -18.96
N GLY A 122 -7.75 -4.34 -18.28
CA GLY A 122 -8.76 -3.64 -17.49
C GLY A 122 -9.02 -4.24 -16.10
N ILE A 123 -8.35 -5.34 -15.74
CA ILE A 123 -8.51 -6.02 -14.44
C ILE A 123 -7.26 -5.80 -13.59
N LYS A 124 -7.44 -5.34 -12.37
CA LYS A 124 -6.37 -5.27 -11.38
C LYS A 124 -6.12 -6.66 -10.80
N LYS A 125 -4.94 -7.22 -11.03
CA LYS A 125 -4.52 -8.52 -10.53
C LYS A 125 -3.55 -8.35 -9.37
N ALA A 126 -3.77 -9.03 -8.26
CA ALA A 126 -2.93 -8.93 -7.08
C ALA A 126 -1.53 -9.48 -7.33
N THR A 127 -0.51 -8.75 -6.91
CA THR A 127 0.91 -9.10 -7.00
C THR A 127 1.55 -9.09 -5.62
N LEU A 128 2.70 -9.74 -5.48
CA LEU A 128 3.47 -9.76 -4.26
C LEU A 128 4.93 -9.37 -4.55
N SER A 129 5.45 -8.48 -3.71
CA SER A 129 6.85 -8.09 -3.72
C SER A 129 7.41 -8.16 -2.31
N ARG A 130 8.73 -8.23 -2.17
CA ARG A 130 9.38 -8.21 -0.86
C ARG A 130 10.72 -7.47 -0.92
N ILE A 131 11.18 -7.04 0.24
CA ILE A 131 12.54 -6.55 0.46
C ILE A 131 13.05 -7.08 1.79
N SER A 132 14.32 -7.46 1.90
CA SER A 132 14.85 -7.81 3.21
C SER A 132 14.87 -6.56 4.12
N MET A 133 14.57 -6.76 5.40
CA MET A 133 14.56 -5.67 6.39
C MET A 133 15.91 -4.94 6.44
N GLU A 134 17.02 -5.66 6.26
CA GLU A 134 18.36 -5.09 6.20
C GLU A 134 18.51 -4.12 5.00
N LYS A 135 18.14 -4.56 3.79
CA LYS A 135 18.19 -3.70 2.59
C LYS A 135 17.24 -2.51 2.71
N PHE A 136 16.05 -2.72 3.27
CA PHE A 136 15.09 -1.65 3.48
C PHE A 136 15.66 -0.57 4.42
N LYS A 137 16.17 -0.95 5.57
CA LYS A 137 16.79 -0.01 6.54
C LYS A 137 17.93 0.79 5.91
N LYS A 138 18.75 0.14 5.10
CA LYS A 138 19.92 0.77 4.47
C LYS A 138 19.55 1.72 3.35
N PHE A 139 18.59 1.38 2.51
CA PHE A 139 18.38 2.07 1.23
C PHE A 139 17.03 2.80 1.15
N LYS A 140 16.00 2.36 1.88
CA LYS A 140 14.64 2.94 1.86
C LYS A 140 14.11 3.22 0.43
N SER A 141 14.32 2.27 -0.48
CA SER A 141 14.04 2.42 -1.91
C SER A 141 13.44 1.15 -2.51
N SER A 142 12.40 1.31 -3.32
CA SER A 142 11.75 0.23 -4.05
C SER A 142 12.65 -0.44 -5.10
N LYS A 143 13.78 0.18 -5.45
CA LYS A 143 14.78 -0.40 -6.35
C LYS A 143 15.27 -1.80 -5.91
N TYR A 144 15.19 -2.08 -4.63
CA TYR A 144 15.65 -3.33 -4.04
C TYR A 144 14.54 -4.33 -3.77
N LEU A 145 13.34 -4.06 -4.26
CA LEU A 145 12.23 -5.02 -4.23
C LEU A 145 12.57 -6.23 -5.10
N GLU A 146 12.20 -7.39 -4.58
CA GLU A 146 12.08 -8.62 -5.33
C GLU A 146 10.60 -8.89 -5.57
N HIS A 147 10.23 -9.24 -6.79
CA HIS A 147 8.86 -9.53 -7.20
C HIS A 147 8.65 -11.03 -7.30
N LEU A 148 7.50 -11.50 -6.85
CA LEU A 148 7.11 -12.89 -7.09
C LEU A 148 6.75 -13.05 -8.56
N ILE A 149 7.49 -13.91 -9.24
CA ILE A 149 7.29 -14.25 -10.65
C ILE A 149 7.00 -15.74 -10.80
N GLU A 150 6.36 -16.10 -11.90
CA GLU A 150 6.23 -17.50 -12.30
C GLU A 150 7.05 -17.74 -13.57
N SER A 151 8.08 -18.57 -13.48
CA SER A 151 8.93 -18.92 -14.61
C SER A 151 9.08 -20.43 -14.72
N ASN A 152 8.78 -20.99 -15.90
CA ASN A 152 8.79 -22.43 -16.15
C ASN A 152 7.92 -23.24 -15.16
N GLY A 153 6.76 -22.70 -14.78
CA GLY A 153 5.81 -23.34 -13.85
C GLY A 153 6.31 -23.38 -12.39
N LYS A 154 7.29 -22.54 -12.04
CA LYS A 154 7.81 -22.44 -10.67
C LYS A 154 7.82 -21.00 -10.19
N ASP A 155 7.43 -20.84 -8.95
CA ASP A 155 7.50 -19.56 -8.23
C ASP A 155 8.95 -19.18 -7.93
N GLN A 156 9.31 -17.95 -8.22
CA GLN A 156 10.65 -17.41 -7.98
C GLN A 156 10.57 -15.96 -7.52
N TRP A 157 11.59 -15.53 -6.80
CA TRP A 157 11.78 -14.12 -6.45
C TRP A 157 12.81 -13.49 -7.38
N SER A 158 12.43 -12.39 -8.02
CA SER A 158 13.27 -11.72 -9.03
C SER A 158 13.30 -10.20 -8.79
N SER A 159 14.44 -9.60 -9.07
CA SER A 159 14.57 -8.14 -9.13
C SER A 159 13.95 -7.51 -10.39
N THR A 160 13.54 -8.33 -11.35
CA THR A 160 12.78 -7.89 -12.51
C THR A 160 11.30 -8.19 -12.31
N ASP A 161 10.45 -7.35 -12.89
CA ASP A 161 9.00 -7.43 -12.82
C ASP A 161 8.37 -7.96 -14.13
N SER A 162 9.14 -8.63 -14.95
CA SER A 162 8.66 -9.44 -16.06
C SER A 162 8.07 -10.73 -15.51
N GLU A 163 7.01 -11.24 -16.09
CA GLU A 163 6.39 -12.52 -15.72
C GLU A 163 5.86 -12.56 -14.25
N LEU A 164 5.22 -11.47 -13.79
CA LEU A 164 4.64 -11.41 -12.46
C LEU A 164 3.67 -12.57 -12.22
N LYS A 165 3.84 -13.26 -11.10
CA LYS A 165 2.80 -14.18 -10.61
C LYS A 165 1.64 -13.37 -10.04
N TYR A 166 0.44 -13.69 -10.51
CA TYR A 166 -0.78 -13.12 -9.95
C TYR A 166 -1.34 -14.02 -8.84
N LEU A 167 -1.63 -13.41 -7.71
CA LEU A 167 -2.15 -14.14 -6.55
C LEU A 167 -3.64 -14.45 -6.69
N TYR A 168 -4.41 -13.43 -7.06
CA TYR A 168 -5.86 -13.47 -7.26
C TYR A 168 -6.33 -12.20 -7.97
N GLU A 169 -7.61 -12.19 -8.37
CA GLU A 169 -8.31 -11.03 -8.93
C GLU A 169 -9.72 -10.89 -8.33
N PRO A 170 -10.20 -9.64 -8.08
CA PRO A 170 -9.51 -8.38 -8.27
C PRO A 170 -8.46 -8.10 -7.17
N GLY A 171 -7.38 -7.42 -7.55
CA GLY A 171 -6.29 -7.01 -6.68
C GLY A 171 -6.27 -5.50 -6.42
N ASN A 172 -7.33 -4.93 -5.88
CA ASN A 172 -7.51 -3.47 -5.77
C ASN A 172 -6.55 -2.79 -4.78
N THR A 173 -6.55 -1.44 -4.84
CA THR A 173 -5.75 -0.55 -3.98
C THR A 173 -6.13 -0.67 -2.52
N GLU A 174 -7.42 -0.61 -2.23
CA GLU A 174 -7.96 -0.68 -0.87
C GLU A 174 -8.01 -2.14 -0.43
N SER A 175 -6.96 -2.58 0.22
CA SER A 175 -6.85 -3.96 0.68
C SER A 175 -6.01 -4.07 1.95
N SER A 176 -6.18 -5.16 2.64
CA SER A 176 -5.36 -5.54 3.77
C SER A 176 -4.84 -6.96 3.59
N ILE A 177 -3.82 -7.33 4.35
CA ILE A 177 -3.35 -8.70 4.49
C ILE A 177 -2.98 -8.93 5.95
N GLN A 178 -3.41 -10.07 6.49
CA GLN A 178 -3.17 -10.43 7.89
C GLN A 178 -2.97 -11.93 8.02
N TYR A 179 -2.09 -12.35 8.93
CA TYR A 179 -1.98 -13.74 9.34
C TYR A 179 -2.89 -13.97 10.54
N LEU A 180 -3.81 -14.93 10.40
CA LEU A 180 -4.70 -15.38 11.47
C LEU A 180 -4.05 -16.59 12.15
N GLN A 181 -3.39 -16.34 13.28
CA GLN A 181 -2.57 -17.33 13.99
C GLN A 181 -3.39 -18.56 14.41
N ASP A 182 -4.61 -18.36 14.89
CA ASP A 182 -5.48 -19.46 15.35
C ASP A 182 -5.89 -20.41 14.22
N PHE A 183 -5.87 -19.95 12.99
CA PHE A 183 -6.22 -20.73 11.80
C PHE A 183 -5.01 -21.15 10.97
N GLY A 184 -3.84 -20.58 11.23
CA GLY A 184 -2.61 -20.84 10.48
C GLY A 184 -2.65 -20.37 9.03
N ILE A 185 -3.48 -19.37 8.70
CA ILE A 185 -3.70 -18.87 7.33
C ILE A 185 -3.47 -17.38 7.20
N TYR A 186 -3.12 -16.96 6.00
CA TYR A 186 -3.16 -15.55 5.58
C TYR A 186 -4.55 -15.25 5.03
N VAL A 187 -5.06 -14.07 5.39
CA VAL A 187 -6.34 -13.55 4.89
C VAL A 187 -6.07 -12.19 4.28
N SER A 188 -6.64 -11.96 3.11
CA SER A 188 -6.66 -10.65 2.49
C SER A 188 -8.09 -10.20 2.28
N THR A 189 -8.39 -8.95 2.67
CA THR A 189 -9.63 -8.28 2.31
C THR A 189 -9.35 -7.25 1.23
N THR A 190 -10.30 -7.08 0.31
CA THR A 190 -10.16 -6.15 -0.81
C THR A 190 -11.50 -5.48 -1.07
N TYR A 191 -11.52 -4.15 -1.16
CA TYR A 191 -12.69 -3.42 -1.62
C TYR A 191 -12.70 -3.37 -3.15
N ASN A 192 -13.77 -3.86 -3.76
CA ASN A 192 -14.01 -3.73 -5.19
C ASN A 192 -14.89 -2.51 -5.47
N ALA A 193 -14.28 -1.42 -5.90
CA ALA A 193 -14.99 -0.16 -6.13
C ALA A 193 -16.02 -0.25 -7.27
N LEU A 194 -15.81 -1.11 -8.27
CA LEU A 194 -16.74 -1.27 -9.40
C LEU A 194 -18.08 -1.86 -8.94
N ASP A 195 -18.03 -2.89 -8.11
CA ASP A 195 -19.21 -3.60 -7.60
C ASP A 195 -19.60 -3.17 -6.19
N GLN A 196 -18.80 -2.27 -5.57
CA GLN A 196 -18.96 -1.79 -4.20
C GLN A 196 -19.04 -2.93 -3.16
N ASN A 197 -18.28 -3.99 -3.38
CA ASN A 197 -18.25 -5.16 -2.52
C ASN A 197 -16.96 -5.24 -1.72
N ILE A 198 -17.00 -5.82 -0.52
CA ILE A 198 -15.81 -6.28 0.19
C ILE A 198 -15.65 -7.76 -0.09
N LEU A 199 -14.49 -8.11 -0.57
CA LEU A 199 -14.08 -9.46 -0.89
C LEU A 199 -13.10 -9.98 0.16
N ILE A 200 -13.12 -11.27 0.42
CA ILE A 200 -12.15 -11.99 1.22
C ILE A 200 -11.52 -13.12 0.41
N THR A 201 -10.23 -13.32 0.59
CA THR A 201 -9.48 -14.47 0.07
C THR A 201 -8.48 -14.92 1.13
N TYR A 202 -8.05 -16.19 1.07
CA TYR A 202 -7.13 -16.76 2.04
C TYR A 202 -6.14 -17.73 1.38
N ALA A 203 -5.01 -17.95 2.05
CA ALA A 203 -3.98 -18.88 1.63
C ALA A 203 -3.19 -19.41 2.84
N ASP A 204 -2.61 -20.60 2.73
CA ASP A 204 -1.70 -21.14 3.74
C ASP A 204 -0.33 -20.45 3.72
N ASN A 205 0.08 -19.92 2.55
CA ASN A 205 1.32 -19.19 2.35
C ASN A 205 1.07 -17.86 1.66
N LEU A 206 1.92 -16.86 1.92
CA LEU A 206 1.83 -15.54 1.29
C LEU A 206 1.92 -15.60 -0.24
N GLU A 207 2.76 -16.50 -0.74
CA GLU A 207 2.95 -16.76 -2.16
C GLU A 207 1.77 -17.50 -2.81
N GLY A 208 0.86 -18.00 -1.99
CA GLY A 208 -0.32 -18.75 -2.39
C GLY A 208 -0.09 -20.28 -2.44
N PRO A 209 -0.98 -21.04 -3.09
CA PRO A 209 -2.13 -20.54 -3.87
C PRO A 209 -3.20 -19.88 -2.99
N TRP A 210 -3.75 -18.77 -3.48
CA TRP A 210 -4.84 -18.08 -2.82
C TRP A 210 -6.19 -18.64 -3.27
N SER A 211 -7.16 -18.66 -2.36
CA SER A 211 -8.53 -19.04 -2.70
C SER A 211 -9.17 -18.03 -3.67
N ASN A 212 -10.20 -18.46 -4.40
CA ASN A 212 -11.01 -17.52 -5.15
C ASN A 212 -11.67 -16.51 -4.19
N PRO A 213 -11.63 -15.20 -4.50
CA PRO A 213 -12.26 -14.19 -3.67
C PRO A 213 -13.77 -14.44 -3.50
N LYS A 214 -14.24 -14.26 -2.26
CA LYS A 214 -15.66 -14.38 -1.91
C LYS A 214 -16.17 -13.05 -1.40
N ILE A 215 -17.38 -12.68 -1.81
CA ILE A 215 -18.06 -11.49 -1.32
C ILE A 215 -18.49 -11.74 0.13
N VAL A 216 -18.01 -10.93 1.07
CA VAL A 216 -18.41 -10.95 2.47
C VAL A 216 -19.31 -9.80 2.87
N TYR A 217 -19.28 -8.72 2.08
CA TYR A 217 -20.15 -7.58 2.27
C TYR A 217 -20.52 -6.97 0.92
N LYS A 218 -21.80 -6.70 0.73
CA LYS A 218 -22.31 -5.91 -0.40
C LYS A 218 -22.77 -4.58 0.13
N ASN A 219 -22.14 -3.51 -0.34
CA ASN A 219 -22.64 -2.18 -0.01
C ASN A 219 -24.05 -2.04 -0.62
N PRO A 220 -25.08 -1.72 0.17
CA PRO A 220 -26.38 -1.36 -0.39
C PRO A 220 -26.13 -0.11 -1.25
N ILE A 221 -26.35 -0.25 -2.56
CA ILE A 221 -26.13 0.82 -3.53
C ILE A 221 -26.87 2.04 -3.04
N LEU A 222 -26.14 3.02 -2.56
CA LEU A 222 -26.65 4.36 -2.45
C LEU A 222 -26.81 4.83 -3.91
N VAL A 223 -28.00 4.64 -4.47
CA VAL A 223 -28.38 5.37 -5.67
C VAL A 223 -28.37 6.83 -5.21
N CYS A 224 -27.25 7.51 -5.45
CA CYS A 224 -27.26 8.96 -5.38
C CYS A 224 -28.28 9.42 -6.39
N PRO A 225 -29.34 10.13 -5.94
CA PRO A 225 -30.34 10.68 -6.83
C PRO A 225 -29.73 11.70 -7.79
#